data_cf8f2279f5302143659e0920dc82c0b7
#
_entry.id   cf8f2279f5302143659e0920dc82c0b7
#
_cell.length_a   1.000
_cell.length_b   1.000
_cell.length_c   1.000
_cell.angle_alpha   90.00
_cell.angle_beta   90.00
_cell.angle_gamma   90.00
#
_symmetry.space_group_name_H-M   'P 1'
#
loop_
_entity.id
_entity.type
_entity.pdbx_description
1 polymer ?
#
loop_
_entity_poly.entity_id
_entity_poly.type
_entity_poly.pdbx_seq_one_letter_code
_entity_poly.pdbx_strand_id
1 'polypeptide(L)'
;MTAGGTPRKIHYGWVIVAAGAMVLFACLGLARFAFGMILPSMQVGLSLSPDRMGFIGTGNFIGYLASVLVSPLLLRRFQPRPTIAAGLFLIALCMLGISRADSLVTICLLYGIVGLGSGFANIPMMALVSYWFHSEQRGRAAGLIIAGNGCAIIFAGFFIPFLNRLHGAEGWRDSWQWLGLITLAAAVCAVLLLRNNPSELGLEPVGRPAAVPKDLFNAPRQHKDGGILVCLGVLYMIFGVTFMVYGTFIVTTMVGEYGLDEQTAWLYWSWVGFFSLFSGVCFGAL
;
A
#
# COMPACT_ATOMS: atom_id res chain seq x y z
N MET A 1 23.86 -4.12 -45.84
CA MET A 1 22.50 -3.67 -45.47
C MET A 1 22.33 -3.82 -43.97
N THR A 2 22.56 -2.75 -43.26
CA THR A 2 22.52 -2.70 -41.80
C THR A 2 21.07 -2.52 -41.35
N ALA A 3 20.51 -3.54 -40.71
CA ALA A 3 19.21 -3.43 -40.05
C ALA A 3 19.35 -2.47 -38.88
N GLY A 4 18.92 -1.23 -39.04
CA GLY A 4 18.79 -0.25 -38.00
C GLY A 4 17.72 -0.71 -37.01
N GLY A 5 18.13 -1.31 -35.91
CA GLY A 5 17.26 -1.61 -34.78
C GLY A 5 16.77 -0.31 -34.17
N THR A 6 15.51 0.05 -34.46
CA THR A 6 14.81 1.10 -33.73
C THR A 6 14.85 0.75 -32.24
N PRO A 7 15.24 1.68 -31.33
CA PRO A 7 15.23 1.41 -29.90
C PRO A 7 13.82 0.96 -29.52
N ARG A 8 13.69 -0.22 -28.93
CA ARG A 8 12.42 -0.74 -28.39
C ARG A 8 11.90 0.27 -27.37
N LYS A 9 11.00 1.13 -27.78
CA LYS A 9 10.33 2.06 -26.86
C LYS A 9 9.65 1.23 -25.77
N ILE A 10 10.00 1.50 -24.50
CA ILE A 10 9.38 0.85 -23.35
C ILE A 10 7.87 1.10 -23.44
N HIS A 11 7.08 0.04 -23.41
CA HIS A 11 5.62 0.14 -23.44
C HIS A 11 5.11 0.91 -22.22
N TYR A 12 4.19 1.85 -22.42
CA TYR A 12 3.69 2.70 -21.33
C TYR A 12 3.08 1.92 -20.16
N GLY A 13 2.63 0.70 -20.35
CA GLY A 13 2.23 -0.21 -19.29
C GLY A 13 3.27 -0.37 -18.17
N TRP A 14 4.57 -0.33 -18.51
CA TRP A 14 5.64 -0.38 -17.50
C TRP A 14 5.79 0.93 -16.71
N VAL A 15 5.43 2.06 -17.31
CA VAL A 15 5.31 3.34 -16.59
C VAL A 15 4.16 3.27 -15.60
N ILE A 16 3.03 2.65 -15.96
CA ILE A 16 1.91 2.39 -15.05
C ILE A 16 2.35 1.49 -13.88
N VAL A 17 3.19 0.48 -14.13
CA VAL A 17 3.74 -0.38 -13.06
C VAL A 17 4.62 0.44 -12.11
N ALA A 18 5.53 1.26 -12.62
CA ALA A 18 6.40 2.11 -11.80
C ALA A 18 5.57 3.12 -10.97
N ALA A 19 4.60 3.78 -11.61
CA ALA A 19 3.67 4.68 -10.93
C ALA A 19 2.83 3.93 -9.88
N GLY A 20 2.38 2.71 -10.18
CA GLY A 20 1.65 1.84 -9.24
C GLY A 20 2.50 1.42 -8.05
N ALA A 21 3.78 1.09 -8.25
CA ALA A 21 4.71 0.81 -7.15
C ALA A 21 4.86 2.03 -6.23
N MET A 22 4.95 3.24 -6.79
CA MET A 22 4.97 4.48 -6.02
C MET A 22 3.64 4.73 -5.27
N VAL A 23 2.50 4.40 -5.88
CA VAL A 23 1.18 4.48 -5.20
C VAL A 23 1.15 3.56 -3.99
N LEU A 24 1.56 2.29 -4.12
CA LEU A 24 1.59 1.35 -3.00
C LEU A 24 2.65 1.69 -1.96
N PHE A 25 3.80 2.21 -2.38
CA PHE A 25 4.80 2.79 -1.50
C PHE A 25 4.14 3.83 -0.57
N ALA A 26 3.36 4.76 -1.12
CA ALA A 26 2.73 5.82 -0.36
C ALA A 26 1.52 5.34 0.45
N CYS A 27 0.52 4.67 -0.19
CA CYS A 27 -0.77 4.39 0.43
C CYS A 27 -0.77 3.20 1.41
N LEU A 28 0.13 2.24 1.26
CA LEU A 28 0.27 1.12 2.20
C LEU A 28 1.56 1.26 3.00
N GLY A 29 2.70 1.46 2.34
CA GLY A 29 3.98 1.50 2.99
C GLY A 29 4.11 2.66 3.98
N LEU A 30 4.04 3.89 3.50
CA LEU A 30 4.18 5.07 4.36
C LEU A 30 2.94 5.30 5.23
N ALA A 31 1.75 5.12 4.67
CA ALA A 31 0.50 5.43 5.39
C ALA A 31 0.14 4.40 6.46
N ARG A 32 0.59 3.16 6.35
CA ARG A 32 0.17 2.07 7.24
C ARG A 32 1.33 1.39 7.93
N PHE A 33 2.33 0.90 7.19
CA PHE A 33 3.43 0.13 7.78
C PHE A 33 4.47 1.00 8.49
N ALA A 34 4.65 2.26 8.08
CA ALA A 34 5.50 3.20 8.81
C ALA A 34 4.95 3.56 10.20
N PHE A 35 3.63 3.42 10.44
CA PHE A 35 3.02 3.66 11.75
C PHE A 35 3.66 2.83 12.86
N GLY A 36 3.92 1.54 12.61
CA GLY A 36 4.58 0.67 13.59
C GLY A 36 5.96 1.17 14.02
N MET A 37 6.67 1.90 13.14
CA MET A 37 7.97 2.52 13.44
C MET A 37 7.85 3.85 14.18
N ILE A 38 6.77 4.60 13.94
CA ILE A 38 6.50 5.89 14.60
C ILE A 38 5.93 5.67 16.01
N LEU A 39 5.27 4.54 16.23
CA LEU A 39 4.50 4.26 17.43
C LEU A 39 5.28 4.40 18.74
N PRO A 40 6.54 3.91 18.89
CA PRO A 40 7.32 4.10 20.12
C PRO A 40 7.56 5.57 20.46
N SER A 41 7.94 6.39 19.49
CA SER A 41 8.16 7.84 19.71
C SER A 41 6.86 8.60 19.98
N MET A 42 5.74 8.22 19.34
CA MET A 42 4.41 8.75 19.68
C MET A 42 3.98 8.36 21.11
N GLN A 43 4.29 7.15 21.56
CA GLN A 43 4.00 6.69 22.91
C GLN A 43 4.67 7.60 23.94
N VAL A 44 5.94 7.91 23.75
CA VAL A 44 6.70 8.80 24.63
C VAL A 44 6.20 10.24 24.54
N GLY A 45 6.09 10.79 23.32
CA GLY A 45 5.74 12.19 23.09
C GLY A 45 4.31 12.57 23.55
N LEU A 46 3.37 11.63 23.48
CA LEU A 46 1.96 11.84 23.89
C LEU A 46 1.58 11.14 25.20
N SER A 47 2.54 10.48 25.87
CA SER A 47 2.31 9.70 27.09
C SER A 47 1.15 8.70 26.94
N LEU A 48 1.14 7.94 25.84
CA LEU A 48 0.05 7.03 25.51
C LEU A 48 0.20 5.69 26.22
N SER A 49 -0.92 5.16 26.72
CA SER A 49 -0.98 3.76 27.16
C SER A 49 -1.05 2.80 25.96
N PRO A 50 -0.64 1.52 26.09
CA PRO A 50 -0.72 0.52 25.02
C PRO A 50 -2.12 0.41 24.41
N ASP A 51 -3.18 0.51 25.22
CA ASP A 51 -4.57 0.45 24.76
C ASP A 51 -4.90 1.61 23.81
N ARG A 52 -4.44 2.82 24.16
CA ARG A 52 -4.66 4.02 23.32
C ARG A 52 -3.93 3.92 21.97
N MET A 53 -2.75 3.31 21.95
CA MET A 53 -2.04 3.00 20.69
C MET A 53 -2.82 2.03 19.81
N GLY A 54 -3.42 1.00 20.43
CA GLY A 54 -4.30 0.05 19.76
C GLY A 54 -5.52 0.72 19.13
N PHE A 55 -6.14 1.70 19.80
CA PHE A 55 -7.26 2.46 19.24
C PHE A 55 -6.91 3.25 17.99
N ILE A 56 -5.72 3.87 17.95
CA ILE A 56 -5.25 4.59 16.76
C ILE A 56 -5.14 3.61 15.57
N GLY A 57 -4.48 2.46 15.77
CA GLY A 57 -4.33 1.44 14.73
C GLY A 57 -5.69 0.88 14.26
N THR A 58 -6.59 0.60 15.21
CA THR A 58 -7.95 0.10 14.91
C THR A 58 -8.74 1.10 14.07
N GLY A 59 -8.62 2.40 14.34
CA GLY A 59 -9.24 3.45 13.53
C GLY A 59 -8.84 3.35 12.05
N ASN A 60 -7.55 3.13 11.77
CA ASN A 60 -7.06 2.95 10.40
C ASN A 60 -7.67 1.71 9.72
N PHE A 61 -7.76 0.59 10.44
CA PHE A 61 -8.36 -0.63 9.89
C PHE A 61 -9.85 -0.48 9.58
N ILE A 62 -10.60 0.20 10.45
CA ILE A 62 -12.02 0.50 10.21
C ILE A 62 -12.17 1.37 8.96
N GLY A 63 -11.35 2.42 8.82
CA GLY A 63 -11.33 3.26 7.63
C GLY A 63 -11.02 2.48 6.36
N TYR A 64 -10.02 1.60 6.41
CA TYR A 64 -9.68 0.75 5.27
C TYR A 64 -10.81 -0.22 4.92
N LEU A 65 -11.43 -0.86 5.90
CA LEU A 65 -12.58 -1.76 5.68
C LEU A 65 -13.75 -1.01 5.05
N ALA A 66 -14.07 0.19 5.53
CA ALA A 66 -15.09 1.05 4.92
C ALA A 66 -14.74 1.35 3.45
N SER A 67 -13.47 1.62 3.13
CA SER A 67 -13.04 1.84 1.76
C SER A 67 -13.23 0.61 0.86
N VAL A 68 -13.02 -0.60 1.37
CA VAL A 68 -13.23 -1.85 0.62
C VAL A 68 -14.70 -1.96 0.18
N LEU A 69 -15.64 -1.59 1.05
CA LEU A 69 -17.06 -1.62 0.75
C LEU A 69 -17.49 -0.52 -0.24
N VAL A 70 -16.87 0.64 -0.15
CA VAL A 70 -17.23 1.82 -0.96
C VAL A 70 -16.50 1.86 -2.32
N SER A 71 -15.29 1.31 -2.41
CA SER A 71 -14.46 1.36 -3.64
C SER A 71 -15.17 0.81 -4.88
N PRO A 72 -15.92 -0.30 -4.86
CA PRO A 72 -16.64 -0.77 -6.05
C PRO A 72 -17.69 0.23 -6.54
N LEU A 73 -18.35 0.96 -5.64
CA LEU A 73 -19.31 2.00 -5.99
C LEU A 73 -18.63 3.20 -6.64
N LEU A 74 -17.49 3.61 -6.09
CA LEU A 74 -16.68 4.70 -6.66
C LEU A 74 -16.15 4.35 -8.05
N LEU A 75 -15.65 3.11 -8.24
CA LEU A 75 -15.13 2.65 -9.54
C LEU A 75 -16.22 2.54 -10.62
N ARG A 76 -17.49 2.33 -10.24
CA ARG A 76 -18.61 2.38 -11.18
C ARG A 76 -18.93 3.78 -11.66
N ARG A 77 -18.69 4.81 -10.82
CA ARG A 77 -19.03 6.21 -11.11
C ARG A 77 -17.81 7.01 -11.58
N PHE A 78 -16.65 6.71 -11.02
CA PHE A 78 -15.38 7.39 -11.30
C PHE A 78 -14.37 6.40 -11.85
N GLN A 79 -13.50 6.87 -12.69
CA GLN A 79 -12.41 6.07 -13.23
C GLN A 79 -11.31 5.82 -12.16
N PRO A 80 -10.45 4.79 -12.32
CA PRO A 80 -9.39 4.48 -11.37
C PRO A 80 -8.44 5.63 -11.05
N ARG A 81 -7.95 6.34 -12.07
CA ARG A 81 -6.98 7.44 -11.93
C ARG A 81 -7.42 8.53 -10.93
N PRO A 82 -8.58 9.19 -11.07
CA PRO A 82 -9.02 10.21 -10.12
C PRO A 82 -9.27 9.64 -8.72
N THR A 83 -9.75 8.41 -8.61
CA THR A 83 -9.98 7.77 -7.31
C THR A 83 -8.67 7.51 -6.57
N ILE A 84 -7.63 7.02 -7.26
CA ILE A 84 -6.28 6.84 -6.70
C ILE A 84 -5.71 8.17 -6.24
N ALA A 85 -5.77 9.19 -7.09
CA ALA A 85 -5.26 10.51 -6.78
C ALA A 85 -5.97 11.11 -5.55
N ALA A 86 -7.31 11.08 -5.53
CA ALA A 86 -8.09 11.56 -4.39
C ALA A 86 -7.74 10.82 -3.08
N GLY A 87 -7.56 9.48 -3.16
CA GLY A 87 -7.11 8.67 -2.02
C GLY A 87 -5.75 9.12 -1.49
N LEU A 88 -4.76 9.33 -2.36
CA LEU A 88 -3.42 9.79 -1.97
C LEU A 88 -3.43 11.22 -1.42
N PHE A 89 -4.18 12.15 -2.01
CA PHE A 89 -4.33 13.50 -1.48
C PHE A 89 -4.97 13.48 -0.08
N LEU A 90 -5.99 12.66 0.11
CA LEU A 90 -6.65 12.51 1.41
C LEU A 90 -5.67 11.98 2.46
N ILE A 91 -4.86 10.96 2.14
CA ILE A 91 -3.82 10.43 3.01
C ILE A 91 -2.82 11.54 3.38
N ALA A 92 -2.28 12.25 2.38
CA ALA A 92 -1.28 13.28 2.59
C ALA A 92 -1.77 14.39 3.52
N LEU A 93 -2.99 14.91 3.28
CA LEU A 93 -3.59 15.95 4.11
C LEU A 93 -3.82 15.48 5.55
N CYS A 94 -4.30 14.24 5.74
CA CYS A 94 -4.51 13.70 7.07
C CYS A 94 -3.19 13.45 7.81
N MET A 95 -2.13 12.98 7.13
CA MET A 95 -0.80 12.81 7.73
C MET A 95 -0.22 14.17 8.18
N LEU A 96 -0.36 15.21 7.34
CA LEU A 96 0.02 16.59 7.72
C LEU A 96 -0.82 17.11 8.88
N GLY A 97 -2.09 16.73 8.98
CA GLY A 97 -2.95 17.02 10.12
C GLY A 97 -2.50 16.32 11.40
N ILE A 98 -2.13 15.03 11.31
CA ILE A 98 -1.64 14.25 12.45
C ILE A 98 -0.34 14.86 13.01
N SER A 99 0.56 15.35 12.16
CA SER A 99 1.81 15.98 12.60
C SER A 99 1.60 17.20 13.51
N ARG A 100 0.41 17.80 13.48
CA ARG A 100 0.04 19.00 14.24
C ARG A 100 -0.98 18.71 15.36
N ALA A 101 -1.44 17.45 15.47
CA ALA A 101 -2.48 17.09 16.41
C ALA A 101 -1.92 16.78 17.81
N ASP A 102 -2.60 17.27 18.85
CA ASP A 102 -2.29 16.99 20.26
C ASP A 102 -3.35 16.08 20.90
N SER A 103 -4.53 15.97 20.31
CA SER A 103 -5.62 15.18 20.82
C SER A 103 -5.62 13.78 20.25
N LEU A 104 -5.70 12.76 21.13
CA LEU A 104 -5.85 11.37 20.74
C LEU A 104 -7.03 11.15 19.79
N VAL A 105 -8.17 11.80 20.08
CA VAL A 105 -9.39 11.67 19.27
C VAL A 105 -9.14 12.19 17.86
N THR A 106 -8.48 13.34 17.73
CA THR A 106 -8.12 13.90 16.42
C THR A 106 -7.19 12.98 15.65
N ILE A 107 -6.18 12.42 16.31
CA ILE A 107 -5.25 11.46 15.69
C ILE A 107 -5.99 10.20 15.22
N CYS A 108 -6.86 9.63 16.06
CA CYS A 108 -7.65 8.45 15.69
C CYS A 108 -8.56 8.72 14.48
N LEU A 109 -9.24 9.85 14.45
CA LEU A 109 -10.12 10.23 13.34
C LEU A 109 -9.33 10.45 12.05
N LEU A 110 -8.26 11.23 12.11
CA LEU A 110 -7.41 11.48 10.94
C LEU A 110 -6.76 10.19 10.43
N TYR A 111 -6.28 9.32 11.34
CA TYR A 111 -5.67 8.06 10.93
C TYR A 111 -6.72 7.05 10.40
N GLY A 112 -7.95 7.12 10.88
CA GLY A 112 -9.08 6.41 10.27
C GLY A 112 -9.34 6.86 8.83
N ILE A 113 -9.28 8.18 8.58
CA ILE A 113 -9.41 8.74 7.22
C ILE A 113 -8.20 8.35 6.34
N VAL A 114 -7.00 8.27 6.89
CA VAL A 114 -5.82 7.70 6.19
C VAL A 114 -6.11 6.29 5.73
N GLY A 115 -6.72 5.45 6.57
CA GLY A 115 -7.15 4.10 6.19
C GLY A 115 -8.13 4.09 5.03
N LEU A 116 -9.13 4.97 5.06
CA LEU A 116 -10.10 5.15 3.98
C LEU A 116 -9.40 5.53 2.66
N GLY A 117 -8.52 6.52 2.69
CA GLY A 117 -7.73 6.95 1.54
C GLY A 117 -6.83 5.84 0.98
N SER A 118 -6.25 5.00 1.88
CA SER A 118 -5.40 3.88 1.49
C SER A 118 -6.15 2.87 0.63
N GLY A 119 -7.40 2.54 0.97
CA GLY A 119 -8.20 1.65 0.14
C GLY A 119 -8.64 2.30 -1.18
N PHE A 120 -8.93 3.60 -1.18
CA PHE A 120 -9.25 4.35 -2.42
C PHE A 120 -8.06 4.48 -3.37
N ALA A 121 -6.83 4.35 -2.88
CA ALA A 121 -5.65 4.29 -3.73
C ALA A 121 -5.30 2.86 -4.16
N ASN A 122 -5.26 1.91 -3.22
CA ASN A 122 -4.81 0.54 -3.46
C ASN A 122 -5.76 -0.27 -4.35
N ILE A 123 -7.07 -0.28 -4.04
CA ILE A 123 -8.04 -1.14 -4.74
C ILE A 123 -8.16 -0.76 -6.22
N PRO A 124 -8.37 0.53 -6.58
CA PRO A 124 -8.38 0.92 -7.98
C PRO A 124 -7.04 0.72 -8.69
N MET A 125 -5.90 0.83 -7.97
CA MET A 125 -4.58 0.57 -8.57
C MET A 125 -4.44 -0.89 -9.02
N MET A 126 -4.88 -1.84 -8.19
CA MET A 126 -4.88 -3.25 -8.58
C MET A 126 -5.88 -3.55 -9.71
N ALA A 127 -7.02 -2.87 -9.75
CA ALA A 127 -7.95 -2.98 -10.86
C ALA A 127 -7.34 -2.42 -12.17
N LEU A 128 -6.56 -1.34 -12.09
CA LEU A 128 -5.91 -0.71 -13.25
C LEU A 128 -4.94 -1.65 -13.96
N VAL A 129 -4.26 -2.54 -13.22
CA VAL A 129 -3.37 -3.56 -13.81
C VAL A 129 -4.13 -4.44 -14.80
N SER A 130 -5.38 -4.76 -14.53
CA SER A 130 -6.18 -5.61 -15.41
C SER A 130 -6.58 -4.96 -16.73
N TYR A 131 -6.56 -3.65 -16.80
CA TYR A 131 -6.81 -2.89 -18.04
C TYR A 131 -5.55 -2.75 -18.90
N TRP A 132 -4.37 -2.71 -18.27
CA TRP A 132 -3.09 -2.47 -18.95
C TRP A 132 -2.35 -3.76 -19.32
N PHE A 133 -2.70 -4.91 -18.70
CA PHE A 133 -1.99 -6.16 -18.90
C PHE A 133 -2.96 -7.32 -19.19
N HIS A 134 -2.62 -8.13 -20.19
CA HIS A 134 -3.26 -9.42 -20.40
C HIS A 134 -2.95 -10.40 -19.27
N SER A 135 -3.76 -11.44 -19.10
CA SER A 135 -3.71 -12.40 -17.98
C SER A 135 -2.31 -12.98 -17.74
N GLU A 136 -1.56 -13.25 -18.81
CA GLU A 136 -0.19 -13.82 -18.79
C GLU A 136 0.81 -12.93 -18.01
N GLN A 137 0.66 -11.60 -18.06
CA GLN A 137 1.61 -10.66 -17.45
C GLN A 137 1.06 -9.92 -16.23
N ARG A 138 -0.22 -10.12 -15.87
CA ARG A 138 -0.85 -9.44 -14.72
C ARG A 138 -0.17 -9.78 -13.40
N GLY A 139 0.16 -11.05 -13.17
CA GLY A 139 0.82 -11.49 -11.95
C GLY A 139 2.17 -10.79 -11.76
N ARG A 140 2.99 -10.75 -12.82
CA ARG A 140 4.28 -10.05 -12.80
C ARG A 140 4.13 -8.54 -12.57
N ALA A 141 3.18 -7.90 -13.25
CA ALA A 141 2.92 -6.48 -13.09
C ALA A 141 2.43 -6.16 -11.67
N ALA A 142 1.48 -6.93 -11.14
CA ALA A 142 0.99 -6.78 -9.78
C ALA A 142 2.10 -7.02 -8.73
N GLY A 143 2.93 -8.04 -8.92
CA GLY A 143 4.06 -8.32 -8.05
C GLY A 143 5.07 -7.17 -7.96
N LEU A 144 5.41 -6.56 -9.10
CA LEU A 144 6.27 -5.37 -9.15
C LEU A 144 5.64 -4.15 -8.48
N ILE A 145 4.33 -3.98 -8.60
CA ILE A 145 3.60 -2.90 -7.91
C ILE A 145 3.64 -3.13 -6.39
N ILE A 146 3.42 -4.36 -5.93
CA ILE A 146 3.46 -4.72 -4.51
C ILE A 146 4.86 -4.52 -3.93
N ALA A 147 5.94 -4.71 -4.71
CA ALA A 147 7.30 -4.44 -4.28
C ALA A 147 7.49 -2.98 -3.79
N GLY A 148 6.70 -2.03 -4.29
CA GLY A 148 6.68 -0.65 -3.78
C GLY A 148 6.40 -0.57 -2.28
N ASN A 149 5.53 -1.44 -1.75
CA ASN A 149 5.28 -1.52 -0.31
C ASN A 149 6.54 -1.97 0.48
N GLY A 150 7.26 -2.99 -0.02
CA GLY A 150 8.52 -3.44 0.58
C GLY A 150 9.59 -2.33 0.61
N CYS A 151 9.73 -1.57 -0.50
CA CYS A 151 10.59 -0.40 -0.55
C CYS A 151 10.24 0.63 0.53
N ALA A 152 8.94 0.87 0.77
CA ALA A 152 8.51 1.83 1.77
C ALA A 152 8.82 1.37 3.21
N ILE A 153 8.68 0.07 3.50
CA ILE A 153 9.04 -0.50 4.80
C ILE A 153 10.53 -0.29 5.07
N ILE A 154 11.40 -0.58 4.10
CA ILE A 154 12.84 -0.33 4.19
C ILE A 154 13.12 1.16 4.38
N PHE A 155 12.50 2.01 3.55
CA PHE A 155 12.66 3.46 3.64
C PHE A 155 12.26 4.00 5.02
N ALA A 156 11.08 3.63 5.51
CA ALA A 156 10.58 4.06 6.82
C ALA A 156 11.50 3.59 7.95
N GLY A 157 12.04 2.36 7.85
CA GLY A 157 12.98 1.80 8.80
C GLY A 157 14.26 2.62 8.97
N PHE A 158 14.74 3.28 7.93
CA PHE A 158 15.90 4.20 8.02
C PHE A 158 15.49 5.62 8.37
N PHE A 159 14.43 6.10 7.76
CA PHE A 159 14.07 7.51 7.78
C PHE A 159 13.47 7.95 9.12
N ILE A 160 12.62 7.12 9.75
CA ILE A 160 11.97 7.47 11.01
C ILE A 160 12.98 7.53 12.18
N PRO A 161 13.84 6.51 12.41
CA PRO A 161 14.86 6.62 13.45
C PRO A 161 15.85 7.78 13.23
N PHE A 162 16.15 8.11 11.97
CA PHE A 162 16.96 9.28 11.66
C PHE A 162 16.30 10.58 12.15
N LEU A 163 15.00 10.78 11.91
CA LEU A 163 14.26 11.95 12.39
C LEU A 163 14.14 11.96 13.91
N ASN A 164 13.89 10.81 14.54
CA ASN A 164 13.84 10.70 15.99
C ASN A 164 15.16 11.09 16.67
N ARG A 165 16.31 10.77 16.04
CA ARG A 165 17.61 11.20 16.55
C ARG A 165 17.84 12.71 16.45
N LEU A 166 17.32 13.35 15.41
CA LEU A 166 17.47 14.79 15.20
C LEU A 166 16.59 15.62 16.14
N HIS A 167 15.35 15.17 16.40
CA HIS A 167 14.32 15.97 17.08
C HIS A 167 13.80 15.34 18.38
N GLY A 168 14.39 14.21 18.80
CA GLY A 168 14.04 13.56 20.08
C GLY A 168 12.55 13.21 20.21
N ALA A 169 11.92 13.64 21.30
CA ALA A 169 10.53 13.30 21.61
C ALA A 169 9.49 13.82 20.58
N GLU A 170 9.82 14.85 19.80
CA GLU A 170 8.94 15.42 18.77
C GLU A 170 9.19 14.80 17.37
N GLY A 171 10.16 13.91 17.22
CA GLY A 171 10.53 13.28 15.95
C GLY A 171 9.38 12.55 15.24
N TRP A 172 8.37 12.08 16.01
CA TRP A 172 7.17 11.48 15.42
C TRP A 172 6.33 12.48 14.63
N ARG A 173 6.29 13.77 15.03
CA ARG A 173 5.58 14.82 14.30
C ARG A 173 6.25 15.10 12.96
N ASP A 174 7.57 15.21 12.99
CA ASP A 174 8.36 15.39 11.77
C ASP A 174 8.23 14.18 10.85
N SER A 175 8.20 12.97 11.42
CA SER A 175 7.96 11.77 10.65
C SER A 175 6.62 11.84 9.90
N TRP A 176 5.51 12.16 10.57
CA TRP A 176 4.22 12.34 9.92
C TRP A 176 4.22 13.47 8.88
N GLN A 177 4.90 14.58 9.17
CA GLN A 177 5.00 15.71 8.25
C GLN A 177 5.73 15.30 6.96
N TRP A 178 6.92 14.70 7.07
CA TRP A 178 7.70 14.30 5.91
C TRP A 178 7.03 13.18 5.11
N LEU A 179 6.49 12.17 5.77
CA LEU A 179 5.73 11.10 5.09
C LEU A 179 4.50 11.66 4.37
N GLY A 180 3.83 12.66 4.97
CA GLY A 180 2.72 13.37 4.33
C GLY A 180 3.16 14.13 3.07
N LEU A 181 4.29 14.84 3.11
CA LEU A 181 4.84 15.54 1.95
C LEU A 181 5.28 14.58 0.83
N ILE A 182 5.92 13.46 1.17
CA ILE A 182 6.30 12.42 0.20
C ILE A 182 5.04 11.82 -0.45
N THR A 183 4.01 11.55 0.35
CA THR A 183 2.72 11.05 -0.15
C THR A 183 2.02 12.07 -1.05
N LEU A 184 2.13 13.37 -0.72
CA LEU A 184 1.60 14.44 -1.57
C LEU A 184 2.32 14.50 -2.92
N ALA A 185 3.66 14.39 -2.92
CA ALA A 185 4.44 14.29 -4.14
C ALA A 185 4.03 13.06 -4.98
N ALA A 186 3.84 11.91 -4.33
CA ALA A 186 3.34 10.70 -4.99
C ALA A 186 1.93 10.89 -5.57
N ALA A 187 1.05 11.64 -4.92
CA ALA A 187 -0.28 11.98 -5.42
C ALA A 187 -0.18 12.81 -6.72
N VAL A 188 0.67 13.82 -6.74
CA VAL A 188 0.92 14.64 -7.94
C VAL A 188 1.48 13.79 -9.08
N CYS A 189 2.49 12.96 -8.80
CA CYS A 189 3.03 12.03 -9.80
C CYS A 189 1.98 11.03 -10.32
N ALA A 190 1.09 10.53 -9.45
CA ALA A 190 0.00 9.65 -9.86
C ALA A 190 -0.96 10.36 -10.84
N VAL A 191 -1.32 11.62 -10.56
CA VAL A 191 -2.13 12.44 -11.48
C VAL A 191 -1.44 12.60 -12.83
N LEU A 192 -0.14 12.78 -12.87
CA LEU A 192 0.59 13.02 -14.13
C LEU A 192 0.82 11.74 -14.93
N LEU A 193 1.16 10.64 -14.27
CA LEU A 193 1.63 9.40 -14.88
C LEU A 193 0.54 8.36 -15.11
N LEU A 194 -0.48 8.29 -14.25
CA LEU A 194 -1.53 7.29 -14.42
C LEU A 194 -2.44 7.64 -15.60
N ARG A 195 -2.87 6.60 -16.33
CA ARG A 195 -3.88 6.65 -17.39
C ARG A 195 -4.85 5.49 -17.15
N ASN A 196 -6.14 5.72 -17.38
CA ASN A 196 -7.14 4.71 -17.05
C ASN A 196 -7.11 3.52 -18.02
N ASN A 197 -6.89 3.78 -19.30
CA ASN A 197 -6.90 2.77 -20.35
C ASN A 197 -5.74 2.96 -21.34
N PRO A 198 -5.19 1.87 -21.90
CA PRO A 198 -4.20 1.95 -22.98
C PRO A 198 -4.71 2.71 -24.20
N SER A 199 -6.00 2.61 -24.50
CA SER A 199 -6.66 3.30 -25.61
C SER A 199 -6.58 4.83 -25.54
N GLU A 200 -6.42 5.43 -24.35
CA GLU A 200 -6.18 6.87 -24.20
C GLU A 200 -4.88 7.32 -24.91
N LEU A 201 -3.94 6.40 -25.11
CA LEU A 201 -2.67 6.64 -25.79
C LEU A 201 -2.57 5.93 -27.15
N GLY A 202 -3.67 5.35 -27.64
CA GLY A 202 -3.66 4.54 -28.86
C GLY A 202 -2.84 3.26 -28.75
N LEU A 203 -2.68 2.71 -27.54
CA LEU A 203 -1.91 1.50 -27.25
C LEU A 203 -2.85 0.31 -26.95
N GLU A 204 -2.34 -0.89 -27.18
CA GLU A 204 -2.98 -2.13 -26.73
C GLU A 204 -2.43 -2.56 -25.36
N PRO A 205 -3.16 -3.41 -24.59
CA PRO A 205 -2.64 -3.98 -23.35
C PRO A 205 -1.37 -4.80 -23.59
N VAL A 206 -0.48 -4.80 -22.59
CA VAL A 206 0.80 -5.53 -22.63
C VAL A 206 0.55 -7.03 -22.55
N GLY A 207 1.21 -7.82 -23.40
CA GLY A 207 1.10 -9.29 -23.44
C GLY A 207 0.27 -9.79 -24.62
N ARG A 208 0.02 -11.08 -24.64
CA ARG A 208 -0.82 -11.71 -25.66
C ARG A 208 -2.24 -11.92 -25.09
N PRO A 209 -3.30 -11.67 -25.91
CA PRO A 209 -4.63 -12.08 -25.52
C PRO A 209 -4.61 -13.58 -25.24
N ALA A 210 -5.11 -14.00 -24.07
CA ALA A 210 -5.26 -15.43 -23.82
C ALA A 210 -6.20 -16.00 -24.88
N ALA A 211 -5.79 -17.06 -25.56
CA ALA A 211 -6.71 -17.83 -26.38
C ALA A 211 -7.80 -18.35 -25.44
N VAL A 212 -9.02 -17.81 -25.57
CA VAL A 212 -10.17 -18.31 -24.81
C VAL A 212 -10.43 -19.72 -25.29
N PRO A 213 -10.24 -20.77 -24.45
CA PRO A 213 -10.61 -22.11 -24.84
C PRO A 213 -12.07 -22.13 -25.18
N LYS A 214 -12.44 -22.58 -26.37
CA LYS A 214 -13.84 -22.63 -26.82
C LYS A 214 -14.74 -23.43 -25.89
N ASP A 215 -14.14 -24.31 -25.11
CA ASP A 215 -14.84 -25.17 -24.14
C ASP A 215 -15.24 -24.47 -22.84
N LEU A 216 -14.70 -23.26 -22.55
CA LEU A 216 -15.04 -22.52 -21.33
C LEU A 216 -16.50 -22.02 -21.34
N PHE A 217 -17.08 -21.80 -22.52
CA PHE A 217 -18.50 -21.43 -22.67
C PHE A 217 -19.47 -22.58 -22.40
N ASN A 218 -18.98 -23.83 -22.51
CA ASN A 218 -19.77 -25.05 -22.33
C ASN A 218 -19.43 -25.77 -21.01
N ALA A 219 -18.49 -25.29 -20.23
CA ALA A 219 -18.21 -25.88 -18.92
C ALA A 219 -19.41 -25.66 -17.99
N PRO A 220 -20.01 -26.73 -17.43
CA PRO A 220 -21.10 -26.55 -16.47
C PRO A 220 -20.57 -25.72 -15.32
N ARG A 221 -21.28 -24.62 -14.99
CA ARG A 221 -21.00 -23.82 -13.79
C ARG A 221 -21.16 -24.75 -12.58
N GLN A 222 -20.08 -25.35 -12.14
CA GLN A 222 -20.07 -26.13 -10.90
C GLN A 222 -20.23 -25.16 -9.72
N HIS A 223 -21.46 -25.08 -9.26
CA HIS A 223 -21.89 -24.25 -8.13
C HIS A 223 -21.65 -24.96 -6.78
N LYS A 224 -20.55 -25.71 -6.65
CA LYS A 224 -20.32 -26.57 -5.47
C LYS A 224 -19.31 -26.09 -4.45
N ASP A 225 -18.67 -24.94 -4.63
CA ASP A 225 -17.48 -24.58 -3.84
C ASP A 225 -17.72 -23.49 -2.78
N GLY A 226 -18.95 -23.25 -2.35
CA GLY A 226 -19.25 -22.28 -1.28
C GLY A 226 -18.49 -22.58 0.02
N GLY A 227 -18.30 -23.85 0.37
CA GLY A 227 -17.54 -24.26 1.55
C GLY A 227 -16.06 -23.94 1.44
N ILE A 228 -15.45 -24.16 0.27
CA ILE A 228 -14.04 -23.82 0.02
C ILE A 228 -13.84 -22.31 0.09
N LEU A 229 -14.75 -21.53 -0.50
CA LEU A 229 -14.69 -20.06 -0.47
C LEU A 229 -14.77 -19.52 0.95
N VAL A 230 -15.67 -20.06 1.78
CA VAL A 230 -15.77 -19.70 3.21
C VAL A 230 -14.52 -20.10 3.96
N CYS A 231 -14.00 -21.31 3.76
CA CYS A 231 -12.77 -21.78 4.37
C CYS A 231 -11.58 -20.87 4.03
N LEU A 232 -11.39 -20.54 2.75
CA LEU A 232 -10.35 -19.60 2.30
C LEU A 232 -10.56 -18.22 2.91
N GLY A 233 -11.80 -17.73 3.00
CA GLY A 233 -12.12 -16.45 3.64
C GLY A 233 -11.73 -16.42 5.11
N VAL A 234 -12.03 -17.48 5.86
CA VAL A 234 -11.67 -17.61 7.27
C VAL A 234 -10.14 -17.69 7.45
N LEU A 235 -9.45 -18.50 6.64
CA LEU A 235 -7.99 -18.58 6.67
C LEU A 235 -7.33 -17.22 6.38
N TYR A 236 -7.84 -16.50 5.38
CA TYR A 236 -7.33 -15.18 5.03
C TYR A 236 -7.61 -14.14 6.11
N MET A 237 -8.75 -14.24 6.78
CA MET A 237 -9.10 -13.40 7.94
C MET A 237 -8.13 -13.64 9.11
N ILE A 238 -7.87 -14.90 9.47
CA ILE A 238 -6.92 -15.27 10.55
C ILE A 238 -5.51 -14.76 10.21
N PHE A 239 -5.05 -15.00 8.98
CA PHE A 239 -3.78 -14.46 8.50
C PHE A 239 -3.73 -12.93 8.61
N GLY A 240 -4.79 -12.24 8.16
CA GLY A 240 -4.86 -10.78 8.21
C GLY A 240 -4.76 -10.25 9.64
N VAL A 241 -5.49 -10.82 10.59
CA VAL A 241 -5.45 -10.42 12.00
C VAL A 241 -4.06 -10.62 12.58
N THR A 242 -3.47 -11.82 12.40
CA THR A 242 -2.14 -12.14 12.95
C THR A 242 -1.05 -11.24 12.36
N PHE A 243 -1.06 -11.09 11.03
CA PHE A 243 -0.08 -10.26 10.32
C PHE A 243 -0.17 -8.79 10.73
N MET A 244 -1.38 -8.26 10.94
CA MET A 244 -1.58 -6.85 11.28
C MET A 244 -1.19 -6.53 12.71
N VAL A 245 -1.49 -7.42 13.67
CA VAL A 245 -1.04 -7.26 15.06
C VAL A 245 0.48 -7.28 15.11
N TYR A 246 1.10 -8.28 14.46
CA TYR A 246 2.55 -8.35 14.35
C TYR A 246 3.13 -7.07 13.71
N GLY A 247 2.64 -6.68 12.54
CA GLY A 247 3.17 -5.53 11.79
C GLY A 247 3.01 -4.19 12.50
N THR A 248 2.04 -4.06 13.40
CA THR A 248 1.79 -2.82 14.16
C THR A 248 2.65 -2.73 15.40
N PHE A 249 2.81 -3.83 16.15
CA PHE A 249 3.37 -3.78 17.51
C PHE A 249 4.76 -4.37 17.64
N ILE A 250 5.29 -5.11 16.65
CA ILE A 250 6.57 -5.81 16.78
C ILE A 250 7.72 -4.87 17.17
N VAL A 251 7.80 -3.69 16.56
CA VAL A 251 8.86 -2.71 16.86
C VAL A 251 8.69 -2.16 18.28
N THR A 252 7.45 -1.82 18.66
CA THR A 252 7.13 -1.35 20.02
C THR A 252 7.49 -2.39 21.08
N THR A 253 7.21 -3.67 20.82
CA THR A 253 7.57 -4.78 21.70
C THR A 253 9.09 -4.95 21.80
N MET A 254 9.80 -4.88 20.67
CA MET A 254 11.27 -4.98 20.67
C MET A 254 11.93 -3.87 21.49
N VAL A 255 11.44 -2.64 21.37
CA VAL A 255 11.99 -1.50 22.11
C VAL A 255 11.52 -1.49 23.57
N GLY A 256 10.20 -1.67 23.81
CA GLY A 256 9.60 -1.50 25.13
C GLY A 256 9.79 -2.69 26.07
N GLU A 257 9.67 -3.92 25.58
CA GLU A 257 9.74 -5.14 26.41
C GLU A 257 11.13 -5.78 26.39
N TYR A 258 11.79 -5.82 25.22
CA TYR A 258 13.11 -6.44 25.10
C TYR A 258 14.26 -5.44 25.27
N GLY A 259 13.98 -4.14 25.42
CA GLY A 259 14.99 -3.11 25.64
C GLY A 259 15.99 -2.93 24.50
N LEU A 260 15.63 -3.35 23.28
CA LEU A 260 16.46 -3.15 22.12
C LEU A 260 16.46 -1.65 21.73
N ASP A 261 17.59 -1.17 21.26
CA ASP A 261 17.67 0.18 20.70
C ASP A 261 16.84 0.27 19.40
N GLU A 262 16.29 1.45 19.13
CA GLU A 262 15.44 1.68 17.95
C GLU A 262 16.17 1.28 16.65
N GLN A 263 17.49 1.43 16.59
CA GLN A 263 18.29 1.10 15.42
C GLN A 263 18.34 -0.40 15.13
N THR A 264 18.45 -1.21 16.16
CA THR A 264 18.40 -2.69 16.04
C THR A 264 16.99 -3.15 15.68
N ALA A 265 15.97 -2.58 16.30
CA ALA A 265 14.57 -2.93 16.00
C ALA A 265 14.20 -2.61 14.55
N TRP A 266 14.62 -1.45 14.00
CA TRP A 266 14.36 -1.13 12.60
C TRP A 266 15.12 -2.05 11.63
N LEU A 267 16.31 -2.50 11.98
CA LEU A 267 17.08 -3.44 11.14
C LEU A 267 16.28 -4.72 10.93
N TYR A 268 15.75 -5.29 12.01
CA TYR A 268 14.88 -6.48 11.93
C TYR A 268 13.61 -6.21 11.10
N TRP A 269 12.98 -5.06 11.28
CA TRP A 269 11.80 -4.70 10.50
C TRP A 269 12.12 -4.51 9.02
N SER A 270 13.28 -3.96 8.69
CA SER A 270 13.73 -3.80 7.30
C SER A 270 13.90 -5.12 6.57
N TRP A 271 14.27 -6.20 7.26
CA TRP A 271 14.31 -7.54 6.67
C TRP A 271 12.92 -8.00 6.19
N VAL A 272 11.86 -7.66 6.91
CA VAL A 272 10.48 -7.94 6.47
C VAL A 272 10.20 -7.22 5.15
N GLY A 273 10.59 -5.94 5.04
CA GLY A 273 10.50 -5.17 3.80
C GLY A 273 11.33 -5.80 2.67
N PHE A 274 12.55 -6.21 2.96
CA PHE A 274 13.44 -6.84 1.98
C PHE A 274 12.84 -8.14 1.41
N PHE A 275 12.40 -9.05 2.25
CA PHE A 275 11.75 -10.28 1.78
C PHE A 275 10.43 -10.01 1.07
N SER A 276 9.70 -8.96 1.45
CA SER A 276 8.48 -8.53 0.76
C SER A 276 8.73 -8.12 -0.69
N LEU A 277 9.92 -7.58 -1.02
CA LEU A 277 10.28 -7.25 -2.41
C LEU A 277 10.28 -8.46 -3.33
N PHE A 278 10.76 -9.59 -2.82
CA PHE A 278 10.87 -10.82 -3.63
C PHE A 278 9.55 -11.58 -3.68
N SER A 279 8.70 -11.48 -2.65
CA SER A 279 7.45 -12.24 -2.57
C SER A 279 6.54 -12.01 -3.78
N GLY A 280 6.33 -10.76 -4.17
CA GLY A 280 5.47 -10.41 -5.30
C GLY A 280 6.01 -10.90 -6.66
N VAL A 281 7.33 -10.92 -6.82
CA VAL A 281 7.96 -11.38 -8.07
C VAL A 281 7.99 -12.92 -8.12
N CYS A 282 8.34 -13.58 -7.02
CA CYS A 282 8.41 -15.04 -6.94
C CYS A 282 7.04 -15.70 -7.08
N PHE A 283 6.05 -15.23 -6.33
CA PHE A 283 4.69 -15.79 -6.36
C PHE A 283 3.83 -15.25 -7.51
N GLY A 284 4.16 -14.09 -8.08
CA GLY A 284 3.49 -13.56 -9.26
C GLY A 284 3.92 -14.22 -10.59
N ALA A 285 4.97 -15.07 -10.54
CA ALA A 285 5.46 -15.83 -11.69
C ALA A 285 4.96 -17.29 -11.70
N LEU A 286 4.39 -17.77 -10.58
CA LEU A 286 3.70 -19.05 -10.44
C LEU A 286 2.24 -18.92 -10.88
#